data_67e0aa0322330b8560d73e47f77d462c
#
_entry.id   67e0aa0322330b8560d73e47f77d462c
#
_cell.length_a   1.000
_cell.length_b   1.000
_cell.length_c   1.000
_cell.angle_alpha   90.00
_cell.angle_beta   90.00
_cell.angle_gamma   90.00
#
_symmetry.space_group_name_H-M   'P 1'
#
loop_
_entity.id
_entity.type
_entity.pdbx_description
1 polymer ?
#
loop_
_entity_poly.entity_id
_entity_poly.type
_entity_poly.pdbx_seq_one_letter_code
_entity_poly.pdbx_strand_id
1 'polypeptide(L)'
;LSLPDYTSDIINVGIQQKGVEDGVPETIREESMEKLFLSMDEKDQTQVLDNYDLSDGIYELKDLDSEEREELNSILGIPELIVTGLSDQSSQEVSQLREQMGIPAEADIFQVLEQLPKEQLTQMLSGMKEQFEEMPDSIVTQSAVLYVQEEYSAQGKDLDQMQMEYILFTGAKMLGLAFLGMAAAITVTFLSAQVAATLGRNLR
;
A
#
# COMPACT_ATOMS: atom_id res chain seq x y z
N LEU A 1 -14.73 -6.03 11.49
CA LEU A 1 -13.81 -7.13 11.20
C LEU A 1 -14.35 -8.44 11.78
N SER A 2 -14.36 -9.49 10.99
CA SER A 2 -14.80 -10.84 11.36
C SER A 2 -13.63 -11.84 11.25
N LEU A 3 -13.78 -13.06 11.79
CA LEU A 3 -12.74 -14.09 11.67
C LEU A 3 -12.36 -14.40 10.21
N PRO A 4 -13.29 -14.47 9.26
CA PRO A 4 -12.96 -14.61 7.83
C PRO A 4 -12.12 -13.45 7.28
N ASP A 5 -12.36 -12.21 7.71
CA ASP A 5 -11.60 -11.04 7.25
C ASP A 5 -10.12 -11.18 7.64
N TYR A 6 -9.82 -11.53 8.90
CA TYR A 6 -8.44 -11.78 9.35
C TYR A 6 -7.77 -12.92 8.60
N THR A 7 -8.51 -13.96 8.21
CA THR A 7 -7.96 -15.06 7.41
C THR A 7 -7.60 -14.56 6.01
N SER A 8 -8.46 -13.74 5.41
CA SER A 8 -8.20 -13.10 4.12
C SER A 8 -6.96 -12.20 4.19
N ASP A 9 -6.85 -11.37 5.24
CA ASP A 9 -5.72 -10.48 5.45
C ASP A 9 -4.40 -11.24 5.60
N ILE A 10 -4.37 -12.34 6.34
CA ILE A 10 -3.17 -13.19 6.47
C ILE A 10 -2.75 -13.73 5.12
N ILE A 11 -3.68 -14.14 4.27
CA ILE A 11 -3.36 -14.71 2.97
C ILE A 11 -2.95 -13.63 1.98
N ASN A 12 -3.78 -12.58 1.84
CA ASN A 12 -3.59 -11.58 0.80
C ASN A 12 -2.44 -10.63 1.19
N VAL A 13 -2.55 -9.96 2.34
CA VAL A 13 -1.54 -9.01 2.80
C VAL A 13 -0.33 -9.73 3.37
N GLY A 14 -0.53 -10.66 4.29
CA GLY A 14 0.58 -11.36 4.94
C GLY A 14 1.41 -12.18 3.96
N ILE A 15 0.80 -13.09 3.20
CA ILE A 15 1.56 -14.04 2.37
C ILE A 15 1.85 -13.48 0.99
N GLN A 16 0.85 -12.93 0.29
CA GLN A 16 1.01 -12.49 -1.10
C GLN A 16 1.73 -11.14 -1.20
N GLN A 17 1.42 -10.20 -0.28
CA GLN A 17 1.97 -8.85 -0.28
C GLN A 17 3.11 -8.65 0.75
N LYS A 18 3.62 -9.73 1.35
CA LYS A 18 4.72 -9.70 2.31
C LYS A 18 4.54 -8.72 3.49
N GLY A 19 3.29 -8.53 3.91
CA GLY A 19 2.94 -7.63 5.01
C GLY A 19 2.76 -6.17 4.62
N VAL A 20 2.84 -5.82 3.35
CA VAL A 20 2.53 -4.47 2.82
C VAL A 20 1.04 -4.37 2.56
N GLU A 21 0.34 -3.49 3.26
CA GLU A 21 -1.13 -3.42 3.23
C GLU A 21 -1.67 -2.71 1.98
N ASP A 22 -1.00 -1.65 1.55
CA ASP A 22 -1.42 -0.78 0.46
C ASP A 22 -0.22 -0.10 -0.23
N GLY A 23 -0.49 0.83 -1.14
CA GLY A 23 0.53 1.62 -1.85
C GLY A 23 1.02 2.84 -1.06
N VAL A 24 0.74 2.97 0.24
CA VAL A 24 1.26 4.08 1.05
C VAL A 24 2.46 3.60 1.85
N PRO A 25 3.70 3.95 1.46
CA PRO A 25 4.89 3.52 2.17
C PRO A 25 5.00 4.24 3.52
N GLU A 26 5.25 3.49 4.60
CA GLU A 26 5.54 4.06 5.92
C GLU A 26 6.84 4.87 5.91
N THR A 27 7.78 4.50 5.05
CA THR A 27 9.01 5.25 4.81
C THR A 27 9.35 5.21 3.33
N ILE A 28 9.82 6.33 2.78
CA ILE A 28 10.26 6.43 1.39
C ILE A 28 11.49 7.31 1.29
N ARG A 29 12.48 6.90 0.48
CA ARG A 29 13.69 7.69 0.26
C ARG A 29 13.36 8.97 -0.49
N GLU A 30 14.09 10.04 -0.20
CA GLU A 30 13.93 11.34 -0.89
C GLU A 30 14.04 11.19 -2.41
N GLU A 31 15.03 10.45 -2.92
CA GLU A 31 15.19 10.21 -4.36
C GLU A 31 14.01 9.46 -5.00
N SER A 32 13.34 8.58 -4.24
CA SER A 32 12.17 7.84 -4.71
C SER A 32 10.92 8.71 -4.71
N MET A 33 10.78 9.58 -3.72
CA MET A 33 9.71 10.57 -3.66
C MET A 33 9.83 11.57 -4.82
N GLU A 34 11.03 12.05 -5.14
CA GLU A 34 11.30 12.92 -6.28
C GLU A 34 10.84 12.29 -7.61
N LYS A 35 11.09 10.99 -7.80
CA LYS A 35 10.61 10.25 -8.98
C LYS A 35 9.09 10.20 -9.08
N LEU A 36 8.39 10.00 -7.97
CA LEU A 36 6.92 10.05 -7.94
C LEU A 36 6.41 11.44 -8.34
N PHE A 37 7.04 12.49 -7.84
CA PHE A 37 6.67 13.87 -8.12
C PHE A 37 6.74 14.26 -9.60
N LEU A 38 7.55 13.57 -10.40
CA LEU A 38 7.59 13.81 -11.85
C LEU A 38 6.23 13.64 -12.53
N SER A 39 5.39 12.75 -12.01
CA SER A 39 4.06 12.43 -12.56
C SER A 39 2.89 13.07 -11.80
N MET A 40 3.16 13.80 -10.72
CA MET A 40 2.14 14.46 -9.89
C MET A 40 2.00 15.93 -10.23
N ASP A 41 0.80 16.46 -10.10
CA ASP A 41 0.59 17.91 -10.11
C ASP A 41 1.00 18.55 -8.77
N GLU A 42 1.08 19.90 -8.75
CA GLU A 42 1.54 20.65 -7.56
C GLU A 42 0.61 20.46 -6.35
N LYS A 43 -0.67 20.21 -6.58
CA LYS A 43 -1.65 19.97 -5.52
C LYS A 43 -1.39 18.61 -4.86
N ASP A 44 -1.26 17.57 -5.68
CA ASP A 44 -1.00 16.20 -5.22
C ASP A 44 0.34 16.10 -4.50
N GLN A 45 1.40 16.75 -5.04
CA GLN A 45 2.71 16.85 -4.37
C GLN A 45 2.61 17.49 -2.98
N THR A 46 1.87 18.59 -2.87
CA THR A 46 1.67 19.30 -1.59
C THR A 46 0.94 18.39 -0.60
N GLN A 47 -0.12 17.73 -1.05
CA GLN A 47 -0.91 16.83 -0.21
C GLN A 47 -0.09 15.62 0.27
N VAL A 48 0.76 15.06 -0.59
CA VAL A 48 1.69 13.99 -0.18
C VAL A 48 2.68 14.51 0.87
N LEU A 49 3.33 15.66 0.60
CA LEU A 49 4.32 16.23 1.53
C LEU A 49 3.72 16.62 2.89
N ASP A 50 2.46 17.04 2.94
CA ASP A 50 1.77 17.34 4.19
C ASP A 50 1.62 16.11 5.10
N ASN A 51 1.64 14.91 4.53
CA ASN A 51 1.49 13.65 5.24
C ASN A 51 2.81 12.95 5.60
N TYR A 52 3.95 13.51 5.23
CA TYR A 52 5.27 12.97 5.53
C TYR A 52 6.15 13.98 6.24
N ASP A 53 7.04 13.49 7.08
CA ASP A 53 8.12 14.25 7.70
C ASP A 53 9.47 13.79 7.15
N LEU A 54 10.30 14.72 6.67
CA LEU A 54 11.65 14.39 6.14
C LEU A 54 12.68 14.37 7.26
N SER A 55 13.38 13.26 7.40
CA SER A 55 14.49 13.09 8.33
C SER A 55 15.58 12.25 7.68
N ASP A 56 16.81 12.74 7.67
CA ASP A 56 18.00 12.03 7.17
C ASP A 56 17.88 11.45 5.75
N GLY A 57 17.14 12.16 4.85
CA GLY A 57 16.92 11.72 3.46
C GLY A 57 15.84 10.64 3.29
N ILE A 58 15.05 10.40 4.34
CA ILE A 58 13.91 9.48 4.33
C ILE A 58 12.68 10.27 4.78
N TYR A 59 11.62 10.17 4.02
CA TYR A 59 10.29 10.62 4.40
C TYR A 59 9.63 9.54 5.25
N GLU A 60 9.14 9.92 6.43
CA GLU A 60 8.40 9.07 7.36
C GLU A 60 6.93 9.47 7.36
N LEU A 61 6.02 8.51 7.20
CA LEU A 61 4.58 8.74 7.19
C LEU A 61 4.11 9.16 8.59
N LYS A 62 3.31 10.23 8.65
CA LYS A 62 2.62 10.66 9.87
C LYS A 62 1.53 9.67 10.26
N ASP A 63 1.05 9.78 11.50
CA ASP A 63 -0.10 9.00 11.96
C ASP A 63 -1.38 9.50 11.25
N LEU A 64 -1.93 8.68 10.37
CA LEU A 64 -3.09 8.98 9.54
C LEU A 64 -4.28 8.14 9.99
N ASP A 65 -5.46 8.71 9.88
CA ASP A 65 -6.68 7.91 9.97
C ASP A 65 -6.92 7.11 8.66
N SER A 66 -7.94 6.24 8.69
CA SER A 66 -8.22 5.36 7.56
C SER A 66 -8.66 6.11 6.29
N GLU A 67 -9.34 7.25 6.44
CA GLU A 67 -9.83 8.07 5.33
C GLU A 67 -8.68 8.83 4.67
N GLU A 68 -7.81 9.43 5.48
CA GLU A 68 -6.60 10.11 5.03
C GLU A 68 -5.64 9.14 4.29
N ARG A 69 -5.49 7.92 4.83
CA ARG A 69 -4.65 6.88 4.21
C ARG A 69 -5.22 6.42 2.86
N GLU A 70 -6.54 6.23 2.76
CA GLU A 70 -7.20 5.84 1.50
C GLU A 70 -7.08 6.95 0.44
N GLU A 71 -7.22 8.22 0.84
CA GLU A 71 -7.00 9.35 -0.05
C GLU A 71 -5.55 9.41 -0.56
N LEU A 72 -4.57 9.23 0.33
CA LEU A 72 -3.16 9.21 -0.02
C LEU A 72 -2.82 8.03 -0.94
N ASN A 73 -3.37 6.85 -0.67
CA ASN A 73 -3.22 5.66 -1.52
C ASN A 73 -3.77 5.88 -2.93
N SER A 74 -4.87 6.61 -3.05
CA SER A 74 -5.45 6.99 -4.35
C SER A 74 -4.55 7.96 -5.14
N ILE A 75 -3.87 8.88 -4.45
CA ILE A 75 -2.94 9.83 -5.07
C ILE A 75 -1.65 9.13 -5.52
N LEU A 76 -1.11 8.24 -4.70
CA LEU A 76 0.17 7.58 -4.95
C LEU A 76 0.10 6.47 -6.01
N GLY A 77 -1.02 5.76 -6.13
CA GLY A 77 -1.12 4.54 -6.92
C GLY A 77 -0.71 4.67 -8.39
N ILE A 78 -1.16 5.70 -9.10
CA ILE A 78 -0.79 5.93 -10.52
C ILE A 78 0.67 6.38 -10.65
N PRO A 79 1.20 7.34 -9.86
CA PRO A 79 2.62 7.67 -9.84
C PRO A 79 3.53 6.47 -9.59
N GLU A 80 3.19 5.60 -8.64
CA GLU A 80 3.95 4.38 -8.35
C GLU A 80 3.93 3.40 -9.51
N LEU A 81 2.79 3.23 -10.16
CA LEU A 81 2.68 2.42 -11.38
C LEU A 81 3.54 2.97 -12.51
N ILE A 82 3.57 4.30 -12.71
CA ILE A 82 4.42 4.95 -13.71
C ILE A 82 5.90 4.72 -13.38
N VAL A 83 6.31 4.93 -12.14
CA VAL A 83 7.71 4.74 -11.71
C VAL A 83 8.12 3.28 -11.85
N THR A 84 7.30 2.33 -11.42
CA THR A 84 7.56 0.89 -11.59
C THR A 84 7.69 0.53 -13.08
N GLY A 85 6.75 1.00 -13.90
CA GLY A 85 6.77 0.76 -15.34
C GLY A 85 8.02 1.33 -16.03
N LEU A 86 8.44 2.54 -15.67
CA LEU A 86 9.65 3.17 -16.22
C LEU A 86 10.95 2.54 -15.69
N SER A 87 10.91 1.93 -14.50
CA SER A 87 12.05 1.23 -13.90
C SER A 87 12.32 -0.13 -14.55
N ASP A 88 11.32 -0.75 -15.15
CA ASP A 88 11.46 -2.03 -15.86
C ASP A 88 12.16 -1.83 -17.23
N GLN A 89 13.50 -1.87 -17.18
CA GLN A 89 14.34 -1.74 -18.38
C GLN A 89 14.13 -2.89 -19.39
N SER A 90 13.49 -3.98 -19.00
CA SER A 90 13.22 -5.13 -19.88
C SER A 90 11.92 -4.95 -20.67
N SER A 91 11.09 -3.98 -20.30
CA SER A 91 9.83 -3.73 -20.99
C SER A 91 10.04 -3.17 -22.40
N GLN A 92 9.17 -3.58 -23.33
CA GLN A 92 9.23 -3.12 -24.71
C GLN A 92 8.85 -1.64 -24.81
N GLU A 93 7.96 -1.19 -23.94
CA GLU A 93 7.49 0.19 -23.87
C GLU A 93 8.63 1.14 -23.45
N VAL A 94 9.40 0.78 -22.42
CA VAL A 94 10.56 1.56 -21.98
C VAL A 94 11.65 1.57 -23.04
N SER A 95 11.88 0.45 -23.72
CA SER A 95 12.84 0.36 -24.82
C SER A 95 12.45 1.28 -25.98
N GLN A 96 11.18 1.30 -26.37
CA GLN A 96 10.68 2.20 -27.42
C GLN A 96 10.75 3.68 -27.00
N LEU A 97 10.41 3.99 -25.74
CA LEU A 97 10.52 5.34 -25.21
C LEU A 97 11.98 5.84 -25.25
N ARG A 98 12.92 5.00 -24.82
CA ARG A 98 14.36 5.30 -24.89
C ARG A 98 14.83 5.56 -26.33
N GLU A 99 14.38 4.75 -27.27
CA GLU A 99 14.72 4.88 -28.69
C GLU A 99 14.17 6.18 -29.28
N GLN A 100 12.91 6.52 -28.98
CA GLN A 100 12.28 7.76 -29.43
C GLN A 100 12.96 9.02 -28.86
N MET A 101 13.40 8.96 -27.62
CA MET A 101 14.06 10.07 -26.92
C MET A 101 15.59 10.09 -27.14
N GLY A 102 16.15 9.07 -27.80
CA GLY A 102 17.61 8.94 -28.00
C GLY A 102 18.36 8.70 -26.67
N ILE A 103 17.73 8.09 -25.68
CA ILE A 103 18.33 7.79 -24.37
C ILE A 103 19.19 6.52 -24.48
N PRO A 104 20.49 6.56 -24.13
CA PRO A 104 21.33 5.38 -24.09
C PRO A 104 20.76 4.32 -23.12
N ALA A 105 20.96 3.05 -23.43
CA ALA A 105 20.46 1.95 -22.60
C ALA A 105 21.02 1.99 -21.15
N GLU A 106 22.21 2.54 -20.97
CA GLU A 106 22.91 2.65 -19.68
C GLU A 106 22.53 3.91 -18.88
N ALA A 107 21.82 4.88 -19.50
CA ALA A 107 21.44 6.12 -18.81
C ALA A 107 20.21 5.90 -17.92
N ASP A 108 20.18 6.55 -16.77
CA ASP A 108 19.01 6.58 -15.92
C ASP A 108 17.91 7.41 -16.61
N ILE A 109 16.77 6.77 -16.87
CA ILE A 109 15.64 7.41 -17.54
C ILE A 109 15.09 8.58 -16.72
N PHE A 110 15.07 8.47 -15.40
CA PHE A 110 14.55 9.52 -14.51
C PHE A 110 15.40 10.78 -14.57
N GLN A 111 16.73 10.65 -14.60
CA GLN A 111 17.62 11.80 -14.74
C GLN A 111 17.42 12.53 -16.07
N VAL A 112 17.03 11.81 -17.13
CA VAL A 112 16.72 12.45 -18.42
C VAL A 112 15.35 13.13 -18.36
N LEU A 113 14.36 12.50 -17.72
CA LEU A 113 13.03 13.07 -17.54
C LEU A 113 13.05 14.36 -16.72
N GLU A 114 13.86 14.44 -15.68
CA GLU A 114 14.05 15.64 -14.85
C GLU A 114 14.61 16.84 -15.63
N GLN A 115 15.39 16.56 -16.68
CA GLN A 115 15.97 17.61 -17.53
C GLN A 115 15.04 18.11 -18.64
N LEU A 116 13.88 17.45 -18.82
CA LEU A 116 12.90 17.88 -19.82
C LEU A 116 12.18 19.17 -19.39
N PRO A 117 11.78 20.02 -20.34
CA PRO A 117 10.87 21.10 -20.07
C PRO A 117 9.56 20.57 -19.46
N LYS A 118 9.05 21.25 -18.42
CA LYS A 118 7.83 20.80 -17.70
C LYS A 118 6.66 20.48 -18.63
N GLU A 119 6.48 21.28 -19.69
CA GLU A 119 5.40 21.09 -20.65
C GLU A 119 5.52 19.76 -21.43
N GLN A 120 6.74 19.37 -21.82
CA GLN A 120 6.98 18.11 -22.53
C GLN A 120 6.82 16.92 -21.60
N LEU A 121 7.35 17.00 -20.38
CA LEU A 121 7.20 15.98 -19.36
C LEU A 121 5.72 15.75 -19.04
N THR A 122 4.97 16.82 -18.79
CA THR A 122 3.53 16.74 -18.51
C THR A 122 2.76 16.11 -19.66
N GLN A 123 3.05 16.49 -20.91
CA GLN A 123 2.37 15.93 -22.09
C GLN A 123 2.65 14.43 -22.25
N MET A 124 3.89 14.01 -22.00
CA MET A 124 4.27 12.60 -22.09
C MET A 124 3.63 11.77 -20.97
N LEU A 125 3.71 12.25 -19.74
CA LEU A 125 3.18 11.52 -18.58
C LEU A 125 1.65 11.56 -18.52
N SER A 126 0.97 12.60 -19.05
CA SER A 126 -0.49 12.62 -19.13
C SER A 126 -1.04 11.52 -20.01
N GLY A 127 -0.37 11.20 -21.14
CA GLY A 127 -0.76 10.07 -21.97
C GLY A 127 -0.62 8.72 -21.28
N MET A 128 0.40 8.54 -20.44
CA MET A 128 0.55 7.35 -19.62
C MET A 128 -0.50 7.31 -18.50
N LYS A 129 -0.75 8.45 -17.85
CA LYS A 129 -1.74 8.58 -16.77
C LYS A 129 -3.14 8.21 -17.26
N GLU A 130 -3.59 8.76 -18.40
CA GLU A 130 -4.88 8.40 -19.01
C GLU A 130 -5.00 6.89 -19.28
N GLN A 131 -3.93 6.26 -19.78
CA GLN A 131 -3.92 4.82 -20.02
C GLN A 131 -4.02 4.01 -18.73
N PHE A 132 -3.41 4.47 -17.65
CA PHE A 132 -3.45 3.79 -16.35
C PHE A 132 -4.74 4.05 -15.58
N GLU A 133 -5.39 5.19 -15.77
CA GLU A 133 -6.72 5.48 -15.21
C GLU A 133 -7.81 4.55 -15.77
N GLU A 134 -7.61 3.96 -16.96
CA GLU A 134 -8.52 2.96 -17.54
C GLU A 134 -8.27 1.54 -17.00
N MET A 135 -7.18 1.32 -16.24
CA MET A 135 -6.88 0.01 -15.67
C MET A 135 -7.79 -0.30 -14.47
N PRO A 136 -8.09 -1.59 -14.24
CA PRO A 136 -8.78 -2.00 -13.03
C PRO A 136 -8.01 -1.60 -11.76
N ASP A 137 -8.69 -1.08 -10.75
CA ASP A 137 -8.10 -0.67 -9.46
C ASP A 137 -7.21 -1.75 -8.84
N SER A 138 -7.57 -3.02 -9.04
CA SER A 138 -6.78 -4.15 -8.53
C SER A 138 -5.38 -4.24 -9.13
N ILE A 139 -5.19 -3.80 -10.39
CA ILE A 139 -3.87 -3.77 -11.04
C ILE A 139 -3.05 -2.61 -10.49
N VAL A 140 -3.68 -1.44 -10.34
CA VAL A 140 -3.04 -0.26 -9.75
C VAL A 140 -2.58 -0.57 -8.33
N THR A 141 -3.46 -1.11 -7.50
CA THR A 141 -3.12 -1.49 -6.11
C THR A 141 -2.00 -2.53 -6.05
N GLN A 142 -2.03 -3.53 -6.91
CA GLN A 142 -0.98 -4.56 -6.94
C GLN A 142 0.39 -3.97 -7.33
N SER A 143 0.42 -3.06 -8.29
CA SER A 143 1.65 -2.39 -8.72
C SER A 143 2.16 -1.42 -7.65
N ALA A 144 1.27 -0.71 -6.97
CA ALA A 144 1.60 0.16 -5.84
C ALA A 144 2.25 -0.64 -4.69
N VAL A 145 1.67 -1.78 -4.32
CA VAL A 145 2.26 -2.68 -3.30
C VAL A 145 3.65 -3.19 -3.73
N LEU A 146 3.83 -3.54 -5.00
CA LEU A 146 5.15 -3.96 -5.51
C LEU A 146 6.17 -2.83 -5.43
N TYR A 147 5.78 -1.61 -5.78
CA TYR A 147 6.62 -0.43 -5.61
C TYR A 147 7.09 -0.26 -4.16
N VAL A 148 6.17 -0.33 -3.20
CA VAL A 148 6.49 -0.22 -1.77
C VAL A 148 7.44 -1.33 -1.32
N GLN A 149 7.25 -2.57 -1.79
CA GLN A 149 8.16 -3.68 -1.48
C GLN A 149 9.58 -3.44 -2.04
N GLU A 150 9.69 -2.94 -3.28
CA GLU A 150 10.97 -2.59 -3.89
C GLU A 150 11.65 -1.45 -3.13
N GLU A 151 10.89 -0.43 -2.75
CA GLU A 151 11.38 0.69 -1.96
C GLU A 151 11.93 0.23 -0.59
N TYR A 152 11.19 -0.63 0.12
CA TYR A 152 11.64 -1.19 1.39
C TYR A 152 12.89 -2.06 1.23
N SER A 153 12.96 -2.85 0.16
CA SER A 153 14.16 -3.63 -0.16
C SER A 153 15.36 -2.74 -0.44
N ALA A 154 15.17 -1.62 -1.14
CA ALA A 154 16.22 -0.66 -1.42
C ALA A 154 16.69 0.11 -0.17
N GLN A 155 15.80 0.28 0.83
CA GLN A 155 16.16 0.78 2.16
C GLN A 155 16.87 -0.28 3.02
N GLY A 156 17.00 -1.52 2.56
CA GLY A 156 17.60 -2.63 3.31
C GLY A 156 16.69 -3.24 4.36
N LYS A 157 15.37 -3.03 4.28
CA LYS A 157 14.39 -3.69 5.16
C LYS A 157 14.24 -5.16 4.77
N ASP A 158 14.07 -6.01 5.77
CA ASP A 158 13.81 -7.44 5.58
C ASP A 158 12.31 -7.70 5.40
N LEU A 159 11.90 -7.88 4.15
CA LEU A 159 10.48 -8.15 3.80
C LEU A 159 9.97 -9.48 4.41
N ASP A 160 10.82 -10.47 4.62
CA ASP A 160 10.40 -11.72 5.22
C ASP A 160 10.14 -11.55 6.73
N GLN A 161 10.91 -10.68 7.39
CA GLN A 161 10.63 -10.27 8.76
C GLN A 161 9.32 -9.49 8.85
N MET A 162 9.09 -8.51 7.98
CA MET A 162 7.85 -7.72 7.92
C MET A 162 6.64 -8.63 7.71
N GLN A 163 6.74 -9.58 6.78
CA GLN A 163 5.74 -10.61 6.56
C GLN A 163 5.40 -11.40 7.82
N MET A 164 6.43 -11.86 8.52
CA MET A 164 6.26 -12.63 9.75
C MET A 164 5.60 -11.82 10.85
N GLU A 165 6.03 -10.57 11.04
CA GLU A 165 5.45 -9.65 12.03
C GLU A 165 3.97 -9.40 11.75
N TYR A 166 3.61 -9.13 10.48
CA TYR A 166 2.22 -8.94 10.06
C TYR A 166 1.35 -10.16 10.36
N ILE A 167 1.82 -11.36 9.94
CA ILE A 167 1.09 -12.62 10.16
C ILE A 167 0.89 -12.91 11.64
N LEU A 168 1.94 -12.72 12.46
CA LEU A 168 1.85 -12.95 13.90
C LEU A 168 0.89 -11.96 14.57
N PHE A 169 0.94 -10.69 14.20
CA PHE A 169 0.08 -9.67 14.78
C PHE A 169 -1.40 -9.88 14.38
N THR A 170 -1.67 -10.14 13.11
CA THR A 170 -3.02 -10.40 12.60
C THR A 170 -3.57 -11.71 13.15
N GLY A 171 -2.73 -12.74 13.25
CA GLY A 171 -3.07 -14.00 13.90
C GLY A 171 -3.40 -13.85 15.39
N ALA A 172 -2.65 -13.01 16.10
CA ALA A 172 -2.95 -12.69 17.51
C ALA A 172 -4.28 -11.95 17.67
N LYS A 173 -4.59 -10.99 16.79
CA LYS A 173 -5.91 -10.31 16.74
C LYS A 173 -7.04 -11.32 16.51
N MET A 174 -6.86 -12.24 15.55
CA MET A 174 -7.83 -13.30 15.24
C MET A 174 -8.09 -14.21 16.43
N LEU A 175 -7.03 -14.65 17.12
CA LEU A 175 -7.16 -15.47 18.34
C LEU A 175 -7.87 -14.71 19.45
N GLY A 176 -7.53 -13.45 19.67
CA GLY A 176 -8.20 -12.58 20.64
C GLY A 176 -9.71 -12.47 20.39
N LEU A 177 -10.12 -12.28 19.14
CA LEU A 177 -11.53 -12.25 18.76
C LEU A 177 -12.22 -13.59 18.99
N ALA A 178 -11.56 -14.71 18.69
CA ALA A 178 -12.08 -16.04 18.95
C ALA A 178 -12.29 -16.29 20.45
N PHE A 179 -11.35 -15.88 21.30
CA PHE A 179 -11.50 -15.97 22.76
C PHE A 179 -12.66 -15.13 23.28
N LEU A 180 -12.84 -13.92 22.78
CA LEU A 180 -13.98 -13.06 23.13
C LEU A 180 -15.32 -13.73 22.74
N GLY A 181 -15.38 -14.32 21.54
CA GLY A 181 -16.56 -15.07 21.09
C GLY A 181 -16.89 -16.26 22.00
N MET A 182 -15.88 -17.04 22.40
CA MET A 182 -16.07 -18.14 23.35
C MET A 182 -16.53 -17.66 24.71
N ALA A 183 -15.96 -16.59 25.25
CA ALA A 183 -16.39 -16.02 26.54
C ALA A 183 -17.84 -15.54 26.48
N ALA A 184 -18.25 -14.88 25.40
CA ALA A 184 -19.64 -14.46 25.19
C ALA A 184 -20.59 -15.66 25.12
N ALA A 185 -20.25 -16.72 24.38
CA ALA A 185 -21.06 -17.94 24.28
C ALA A 185 -21.24 -18.64 25.63
N ILE A 186 -20.17 -18.75 26.44
CA ILE A 186 -20.22 -19.30 27.78
C ILE A 186 -21.14 -18.45 28.68
N THR A 187 -21.04 -17.13 28.62
CA THR A 187 -21.86 -16.21 29.39
C THR A 187 -23.35 -16.36 29.04
N VAL A 188 -23.67 -16.41 27.74
CA VAL A 188 -25.06 -16.61 27.29
C VAL A 188 -25.59 -17.93 27.74
N THR A 189 -24.83 -19.02 27.65
CA THR A 189 -25.24 -20.36 28.11
C THR A 189 -25.49 -20.39 29.60
N PHE A 190 -24.62 -19.77 30.41
CA PHE A 190 -24.75 -19.66 31.83
C PHE A 190 -26.02 -18.88 32.25
N LEU A 191 -26.26 -17.72 31.65
CA LEU A 191 -27.45 -16.90 31.90
C LEU A 191 -28.74 -17.65 31.53
N SER A 192 -28.73 -18.34 30.36
CA SER A 192 -29.88 -19.15 29.92
C SER A 192 -30.20 -20.28 30.89
N ALA A 193 -29.19 -20.97 31.42
CA ALA A 193 -29.36 -22.01 32.43
C ALA A 193 -29.93 -21.45 33.75
N GLN A 194 -29.46 -20.28 34.18
CA GLN A 194 -29.98 -19.60 35.37
C GLN A 194 -31.47 -19.22 35.21
N VAL A 195 -31.85 -18.65 34.06
CA VAL A 195 -33.25 -18.29 33.77
C VAL A 195 -34.13 -19.54 33.77
N ALA A 196 -33.71 -20.62 33.11
CA ALA A 196 -34.43 -21.88 33.06
C ALA A 196 -34.63 -22.50 34.44
N ALA A 197 -33.58 -22.50 35.29
CA ALA A 197 -33.65 -22.99 36.66
C ALA A 197 -34.59 -22.14 37.54
N THR A 198 -34.58 -20.83 37.39
CA THR A 198 -35.45 -19.91 38.14
C THR A 198 -36.92 -20.06 37.75
N LEU A 199 -37.20 -20.17 36.45
CA LEU A 199 -38.55 -20.45 35.94
C LEU A 199 -39.07 -21.78 36.43
N GLY A 200 -38.28 -22.85 36.36
CA GLY A 200 -38.67 -24.20 36.86
C GLY A 200 -38.96 -24.24 38.37
N ARG A 201 -38.26 -23.39 39.16
CA ARG A 201 -38.54 -23.27 40.59
C ARG A 201 -39.81 -22.49 40.89
N ASN A 202 -40.13 -21.46 40.11
CA ASN A 202 -41.30 -20.61 40.34
C ASN A 202 -42.63 -21.22 39.82
N LEU A 203 -42.53 -22.25 38.96
CA LEU A 203 -43.70 -22.98 38.41
C LEU A 203 -44.07 -24.24 39.23
N ARG A 204 -43.38 -24.51 40.30
CA ARG A 204 -43.65 -25.62 41.23
C ARG A 204 -44.26 -25.11 42.54
#